data_9947fd423e4fc52f04766cb3e86ee03b
#
_entry.id   9947fd423e4fc52f04766cb3e86ee03b
#
_cell.length_a   1.000
_cell.length_b   1.000
_cell.length_c   1.000
_cell.angle_alpha   90.00
_cell.angle_beta   90.00
_cell.angle_gamma   90.00
#
_symmetry.space_group_name_H-M   'P 1'
#
loop_
_entity.id
_entity.type
_entity.pdbx_description
1 polymer ?
#
loop_
_entity_poly.entity_id
_entity_poly.type
_entity_poly.pdbx_seq_one_letter_code
_entity_poly.pdbx_strand_id
1 'polypeptide(L)'
;MKALPIIALFSLILSDTQAQPNSTNHQGKYHKNLTYKGHITGDEITYTLYLPPEHTKTKAPYPLIVFLHGAGGGNSSSQVLMSYEAARKSGKIGDFVFVFPEKYGGTVWRDGAKGKRPETNILKELLPNLEKEYAVTDNRNQRTIMGFSMGAAGSIYWGAKYLSLFSTTVSLDAGGGTSFTDPKARNYVPEYGTKTKTIQKSLNIRLVQGALNTRNFQQSLGMLKIDYEYEQLPREISNYTTGSSCLSRKDPTKKFLHNPACMTEGSWGERTWSFIEKNTKRVK
;
A
#
# COMPACT_ATOMS: atom_id res chain seq x y z
N MET A 1 -63.75 63.81 -9.38
CA MET A 1 -63.38 62.42 -9.07
C MET A 1 -62.13 62.09 -9.91
N LYS A 2 -60.97 62.09 -9.28
CA LYS A 2 -59.67 61.82 -9.91
C LYS A 2 -59.23 60.38 -9.58
N ALA A 3 -59.05 59.57 -10.61
CA ALA A 3 -58.54 58.23 -10.46
C ALA A 3 -57.04 58.22 -10.22
N LEU A 4 -56.58 57.50 -9.18
CA LEU A 4 -55.15 57.21 -8.95
C LEU A 4 -54.72 55.99 -9.75
N PRO A 5 -53.51 55.96 -10.29
CA PRO A 5 -52.96 54.76 -10.93
C PRO A 5 -52.37 53.83 -9.90
N ILE A 6 -52.68 52.53 -10.07
CA ILE A 6 -52.12 51.40 -9.32
C ILE A 6 -50.71 51.14 -9.86
N ILE A 7 -49.67 51.34 -9.06
CA ILE A 7 -48.30 50.92 -9.33
C ILE A 7 -48.16 49.48 -8.95
N ALA A 8 -48.01 48.58 -9.94
CA ALA A 8 -47.65 47.16 -9.71
C ALA A 8 -46.14 47.08 -9.41
N LEU A 9 -45.81 46.68 -8.19
CA LEU A 9 -44.45 46.32 -7.79
C LEU A 9 -44.11 44.94 -8.35
N PHE A 10 -43.30 44.87 -9.38
CA PHE A 10 -42.65 43.63 -9.79
C PHE A 10 -41.47 43.35 -8.85
N SER A 11 -41.63 42.40 -7.94
CA SER A 11 -40.55 41.82 -7.18
C SER A 11 -39.75 40.89 -8.08
N LEU A 12 -38.53 41.32 -8.50
CA LEU A 12 -37.54 40.42 -9.07
C LEU A 12 -37.11 39.42 -7.99
N ILE A 13 -37.54 38.19 -8.14
CA ILE A 13 -36.95 37.07 -7.42
C ILE A 13 -35.64 36.76 -8.16
N LEU A 14 -34.51 37.23 -7.63
CA LEU A 14 -33.19 36.76 -7.99
C LEU A 14 -33.08 35.33 -7.46
N SER A 15 -33.24 34.35 -8.33
CA SER A 15 -32.87 32.97 -8.05
C SER A 15 -31.34 32.91 -7.99
N ASP A 16 -30.79 32.90 -6.77
CA ASP A 16 -29.43 32.46 -6.51
C ASP A 16 -29.31 31.00 -6.95
N THR A 17 -28.92 30.80 -8.20
CA THR A 17 -28.35 29.53 -8.64
C THR A 17 -26.97 29.40 -7.99
N GLN A 18 -26.96 28.88 -6.77
CA GLN A 18 -25.72 28.35 -6.21
C GLN A 18 -25.22 27.28 -7.19
N ALA A 19 -24.15 27.60 -7.89
CA ALA A 19 -23.39 26.62 -8.64
C ALA A 19 -22.97 25.53 -7.67
N GLN A 20 -23.56 24.34 -7.81
CA GLN A 20 -23.05 23.16 -7.11
C GLN A 20 -21.58 23.02 -7.51
N PRO A 21 -20.68 22.81 -6.54
CA PRO A 21 -19.29 22.55 -6.88
C PRO A 21 -19.27 21.32 -7.79
N ASN A 22 -18.77 21.47 -9.01
CA ASN A 22 -18.48 20.38 -9.91
C ASN A 22 -17.77 19.30 -9.09
N SER A 23 -18.31 18.09 -9.04
CA SER A 23 -17.66 16.94 -8.46
C SER A 23 -16.43 16.65 -9.33
N THR A 24 -15.35 17.36 -9.08
CA THR A 24 -14.05 17.02 -9.65
C THR A 24 -13.78 15.60 -9.21
N ASN A 25 -13.51 14.74 -10.18
CA ASN A 25 -13.25 13.32 -9.98
C ASN A 25 -11.95 13.18 -9.16
N HIS A 26 -12.05 13.23 -7.82
CA HIS A 26 -10.94 13.19 -6.87
C HIS A 26 -10.29 11.80 -6.75
N GLN A 27 -10.46 10.94 -7.74
CA GLN A 27 -9.79 9.65 -7.81
C GLN A 27 -8.52 9.76 -8.65
N GLY A 28 -7.47 9.07 -8.21
CA GLY A 28 -6.22 9.01 -8.96
C GLY A 28 -6.33 8.24 -10.27
N LYS A 29 -5.32 8.37 -11.09
CA LYS A 29 -5.20 7.67 -12.38
C LYS A 29 -4.60 6.29 -12.16
N TYR A 30 -5.24 5.28 -12.74
CA TYR A 30 -4.88 3.88 -12.60
C TYR A 30 -4.50 3.29 -13.96
N HIS A 31 -3.22 2.96 -14.13
CA HIS A 31 -2.64 2.44 -15.36
C HIS A 31 -2.25 0.98 -15.17
N LYS A 32 -2.97 0.08 -15.84
CA LYS A 32 -2.75 -1.38 -15.77
C LYS A 32 -1.84 -1.87 -16.88
N ASN A 33 -1.17 -3.00 -16.61
CA ASN A 33 -0.41 -3.76 -17.60
C ASN A 33 0.64 -2.90 -18.33
N LEU A 34 1.22 -1.94 -17.63
CA LEU A 34 2.39 -1.23 -18.15
C LEU A 34 3.57 -2.21 -18.25
N THR A 35 4.41 -2.01 -19.25
CA THR A 35 5.62 -2.80 -19.43
C THR A 35 6.85 -1.89 -19.47
N TYR A 36 7.95 -2.39 -18.95
CA TYR A 36 9.27 -1.78 -19.00
C TYR A 36 10.29 -2.84 -19.41
N LYS A 37 11.09 -2.55 -20.42
CA LYS A 37 12.18 -3.44 -20.83
C LYS A 37 13.40 -3.16 -19.98
N GLY A 38 13.75 -4.11 -19.11
CA GLY A 38 14.93 -4.01 -18.26
C GLY A 38 16.22 -3.93 -19.07
N HIS A 39 17.07 -2.96 -18.79
CA HIS A 39 18.34 -2.78 -19.49
C HIS A 39 19.47 -3.67 -18.93
N ILE A 40 19.37 -4.09 -17.67
CA ILE A 40 20.33 -5.01 -17.01
C ILE A 40 19.97 -6.46 -17.33
N THR A 41 18.70 -6.80 -17.20
CA THR A 41 18.24 -8.18 -17.28
C THR A 41 17.73 -8.57 -18.66
N GLY A 42 17.31 -7.61 -19.46
CA GLY A 42 16.58 -7.84 -20.70
C GLY A 42 15.16 -8.36 -20.50
N ASP A 43 14.67 -8.46 -19.25
CA ASP A 43 13.33 -8.95 -18.96
C ASP A 43 12.27 -7.91 -19.32
N GLU A 44 11.09 -8.36 -19.72
CA GLU A 44 9.90 -7.51 -19.78
C GLU A 44 9.26 -7.47 -18.38
N ILE A 45 9.33 -6.30 -17.76
CA ILE A 45 8.81 -6.05 -16.41
C ILE A 45 7.38 -5.51 -16.54
N THR A 46 6.40 -6.30 -16.12
CA THR A 46 4.99 -5.91 -16.11
C THR A 46 4.62 -5.32 -14.75
N TYR A 47 3.89 -4.22 -14.76
CA TYR A 47 3.45 -3.57 -13.53
C TYR A 47 2.15 -2.78 -13.74
N THR A 48 1.46 -2.50 -12.64
CA THR A 48 0.38 -1.51 -12.57
C THR A 48 0.87 -0.31 -11.80
N LEU A 49 0.50 0.89 -12.25
CA LEU A 49 0.85 2.16 -11.64
C LEU A 49 -0.42 2.92 -11.24
N TYR A 50 -0.42 3.47 -10.03
CA TYR A 50 -1.42 4.44 -9.60
C TYR A 50 -0.73 5.78 -9.36
N LEU A 51 -1.31 6.84 -9.90
CA LEU A 51 -0.91 8.23 -9.72
C LEU A 51 -2.01 8.97 -8.97
N PRO A 52 -1.70 9.76 -7.92
CA PRO A 52 -2.71 10.52 -7.19
C PRO A 52 -3.42 11.55 -8.09
N PRO A 53 -4.61 12.08 -7.70
CA PRO A 53 -5.47 12.87 -8.59
C PRO A 53 -4.78 14.03 -9.31
N GLU A 54 -3.99 14.77 -8.59
CA GLU A 54 -3.31 15.96 -9.13
C GLU A 54 -1.83 15.72 -9.42
N HIS A 55 -1.48 14.48 -9.75
CA HIS A 55 -0.11 14.15 -10.09
C HIS A 55 0.39 14.97 -11.28
N THR A 56 1.52 15.65 -11.08
CA THR A 56 2.27 16.34 -12.14
C THR A 56 3.76 16.09 -11.96
N LYS A 57 4.51 16.08 -13.07
CA LYS A 57 5.97 15.94 -13.04
C LYS A 57 6.70 17.17 -12.47
N THR A 58 6.00 18.28 -12.33
CA THR A 58 6.57 19.56 -11.87
C THR A 58 6.42 19.80 -10.37
N LYS A 59 5.57 19.02 -9.68
CA LYS A 59 5.49 19.03 -8.22
C LYS A 59 6.71 18.36 -7.60
N ALA A 60 6.93 18.61 -6.29
CA ALA A 60 7.92 17.89 -5.49
C ALA A 60 7.74 16.38 -5.64
N PRO A 61 8.81 15.58 -5.56
CA PRO A 61 8.71 14.14 -5.75
C PRO A 61 7.68 13.52 -4.81
N TYR A 62 6.84 12.66 -5.39
CA TYR A 62 5.78 11.99 -4.63
C TYR A 62 6.33 10.83 -3.81
N PRO A 63 5.89 10.65 -2.56
CA PRO A 63 6.16 9.43 -1.81
C PRO A 63 5.69 8.19 -2.55
N LEU A 64 6.37 7.07 -2.34
CA LEU A 64 6.15 5.82 -3.07
C LEU A 64 5.75 4.68 -2.15
N ILE A 65 4.77 3.90 -2.57
CA ILE A 65 4.48 2.58 -2.04
C ILE A 65 4.72 1.53 -3.12
N VAL A 66 5.66 0.62 -2.86
CA VAL A 66 5.83 -0.60 -3.67
C VAL A 66 5.02 -1.71 -3.03
N PHE A 67 4.01 -2.24 -3.74
CA PHE A 67 3.13 -3.28 -3.22
C PHE A 67 3.40 -4.64 -3.87
N LEU A 68 3.79 -5.61 -3.06
CA LEU A 68 4.13 -6.97 -3.47
C LEU A 68 2.93 -7.91 -3.34
N HIS A 69 2.53 -8.54 -4.45
CA HIS A 69 1.40 -9.48 -4.48
C HIS A 69 1.68 -10.83 -3.81
N GLY A 70 0.63 -11.61 -3.55
CA GLY A 70 0.71 -12.97 -3.02
C GLY A 70 1.23 -14.01 -4.02
N ALA A 71 1.29 -15.28 -3.59
CA ALA A 71 1.87 -16.38 -4.38
C ALA A 71 1.17 -16.64 -5.72
N GLY A 72 -0.11 -16.35 -5.84
CA GLY A 72 -0.87 -16.50 -7.08
C GLY A 72 -0.46 -15.57 -8.22
N GLY A 73 0.38 -14.57 -7.96
CA GLY A 73 0.85 -13.63 -8.98
C GLY A 73 -0.20 -12.65 -9.49
N GLY A 74 -1.39 -12.66 -8.88
CA GLY A 74 -2.51 -11.80 -9.25
C GLY A 74 -2.31 -10.35 -8.77
N ASN A 75 -2.91 -9.44 -9.51
CA ASN A 75 -2.89 -8.02 -9.18
C ASN A 75 -3.91 -7.68 -8.08
N SER A 76 -3.43 -7.33 -6.89
CA SER A 76 -4.25 -6.90 -5.75
C SER A 76 -4.50 -5.39 -5.72
N SER A 77 -4.09 -4.66 -6.75
CA SER A 77 -4.07 -3.20 -6.77
C SER A 77 -5.45 -2.57 -6.54
N SER A 78 -6.49 -3.04 -7.23
CA SER A 78 -7.84 -2.49 -7.08
C SER A 78 -8.39 -2.64 -5.66
N GLN A 79 -8.06 -3.74 -5.00
CA GLN A 79 -8.51 -4.03 -3.64
C GLN A 79 -7.86 -3.09 -2.60
N VAL A 80 -6.56 -2.86 -2.74
CA VAL A 80 -5.78 -2.00 -1.84
C VAL A 80 -6.06 -0.52 -2.11
N LEU A 81 -6.14 -0.12 -3.38
CA LEU A 81 -6.36 1.28 -3.76
C LEU A 81 -7.73 1.80 -3.34
N MET A 82 -8.76 0.96 -3.28
CA MET A 82 -10.08 1.38 -2.81
C MET A 82 -10.03 1.87 -1.35
N SER A 83 -9.34 1.14 -0.47
CA SER A 83 -9.16 1.54 0.93
C SER A 83 -8.18 2.72 1.08
N TYR A 84 -7.13 2.77 0.28
CA TYR A 84 -6.22 3.91 0.24
C TYR A 84 -6.94 5.20 -0.13
N GLU A 85 -7.75 5.18 -1.19
CA GLU A 85 -8.53 6.35 -1.61
C GLU A 85 -9.52 6.83 -0.55
N ALA A 86 -10.16 5.91 0.17
CA ALA A 86 -11.02 6.25 1.30
C ALA A 86 -10.22 6.93 2.42
N ALA A 87 -9.07 6.37 2.79
CA ALA A 87 -8.18 6.95 3.80
C ALA A 87 -7.59 8.30 3.38
N ARG A 88 -7.25 8.47 2.09
CA ARG A 88 -6.78 9.73 1.53
C ARG A 88 -7.86 10.83 1.60
N LYS A 89 -9.08 10.51 1.21
CA LYS A 89 -10.23 11.43 1.30
C LYS A 89 -10.55 11.83 2.73
N SER A 90 -10.35 10.95 3.70
CA SER A 90 -10.54 11.25 5.13
C SER A 90 -9.31 11.89 5.81
N GLY A 91 -8.24 12.20 5.06
CA GLY A 91 -7.04 12.85 5.57
C GLY A 91 -6.14 11.96 6.45
N LYS A 92 -6.33 10.63 6.41
CA LYS A 92 -5.49 9.68 7.16
C LYS A 92 -4.14 9.43 6.51
N ILE A 93 -4.05 9.64 5.22
CA ILE A 93 -2.83 9.54 4.41
C ILE A 93 -2.90 10.57 3.28
N GLY A 94 -1.76 11.14 2.90
CA GLY A 94 -1.68 12.06 1.77
C GLY A 94 -1.48 11.36 0.43
N ASP A 95 -1.05 12.11 -0.56
CA ASP A 95 -0.81 11.63 -1.90
C ASP A 95 0.43 10.73 -1.98
N PHE A 96 0.27 9.54 -2.54
CA PHE A 96 1.32 8.58 -2.85
C PHE A 96 1.18 8.06 -4.28
N VAL A 97 2.30 7.79 -4.91
CA VAL A 97 2.36 6.93 -6.09
C VAL A 97 2.46 5.48 -5.61
N PHE A 98 1.72 4.57 -6.27
CA PHE A 98 1.85 3.13 -6.03
C PHE A 98 2.36 2.44 -7.27
N VAL A 99 3.26 1.49 -7.08
CA VAL A 99 3.64 0.50 -8.08
C VAL A 99 3.32 -0.90 -7.60
N PHE A 100 2.68 -1.66 -8.46
CA PHE A 100 2.29 -3.06 -8.24
C PHE A 100 3.02 -3.91 -9.28
N PRO A 101 4.23 -4.43 -9.00
CA PRO A 101 4.90 -5.35 -9.91
C PRO A 101 4.08 -6.63 -10.06
N GLU A 102 4.06 -7.19 -11.28
CA GLU A 102 3.22 -8.33 -11.63
C GLU A 102 4.04 -9.52 -12.14
N LYS A 103 3.40 -10.69 -12.23
CA LYS A 103 3.96 -11.93 -12.79
C LYS A 103 5.09 -12.60 -11.98
N TYR A 104 5.28 -12.25 -10.70
CA TYR A 104 6.31 -12.84 -9.83
C TYR A 104 5.77 -13.95 -8.90
N GLY A 105 4.67 -14.61 -9.27
CA GLY A 105 4.07 -15.69 -8.48
C GLY A 105 5.08 -16.79 -8.12
N GLY A 106 5.10 -17.19 -6.85
CA GLY A 106 5.94 -18.26 -6.32
C GLY A 106 7.44 -17.95 -6.21
N THR A 107 7.88 -16.70 -6.44
CA THR A 107 9.30 -16.31 -6.37
C THR A 107 9.78 -16.02 -4.95
N VAL A 108 8.87 -15.94 -3.97
CA VAL A 108 9.12 -15.41 -2.62
C VAL A 108 9.87 -14.06 -2.64
N TRP A 109 9.73 -13.33 -3.74
CA TRP A 109 10.35 -12.03 -4.01
C TRP A 109 11.87 -12.03 -3.92
N ARG A 110 12.49 -13.13 -4.37
CA ARG A 110 13.95 -13.32 -4.42
C ARG A 110 14.42 -13.65 -5.82
N ASP A 111 15.55 -13.08 -6.20
CA ASP A 111 16.18 -13.40 -7.48
C ASP A 111 16.59 -14.89 -7.55
N GLY A 112 16.50 -15.46 -8.74
CA GLY A 112 16.80 -16.87 -9.03
C GLY A 112 15.62 -17.83 -8.78
N ALA A 113 14.65 -17.47 -7.95
CA ALA A 113 13.50 -18.33 -7.72
C ALA A 113 12.66 -18.42 -9.01
N LYS A 114 12.41 -19.66 -9.48
CA LYS A 114 11.72 -19.93 -10.75
C LYS A 114 12.31 -19.22 -11.96
N GLY A 115 13.61 -18.99 -11.97
CA GLY A 115 14.30 -18.30 -13.05
C GLY A 115 13.98 -16.81 -13.20
N LYS A 116 13.24 -16.23 -12.23
CA LYS A 116 12.85 -14.81 -12.25
C LYS A 116 13.77 -13.96 -11.36
N ARG A 117 13.80 -12.67 -11.63
CA ARG A 117 14.71 -11.71 -10.98
C ARG A 117 13.95 -10.52 -10.39
N PRO A 118 13.01 -10.73 -9.44
CA PRO A 118 12.17 -9.65 -8.90
C PRO A 118 12.98 -8.53 -8.24
N GLU A 119 14.05 -8.85 -7.51
CA GLU A 119 14.88 -7.84 -6.85
C GLU A 119 15.59 -6.96 -7.88
N THR A 120 16.27 -7.57 -8.85
CA THR A 120 16.95 -6.82 -9.90
C THR A 120 15.98 -6.03 -10.76
N ASN A 121 14.93 -6.68 -11.27
CA ASN A 121 13.96 -6.06 -12.16
C ASN A 121 13.24 -4.86 -11.51
N ILE A 122 12.86 -4.98 -10.25
CA ILE A 122 12.09 -3.92 -9.60
C ILE A 122 12.98 -2.87 -8.99
N LEU A 123 14.00 -3.26 -8.22
CA LEU A 123 14.77 -2.32 -7.42
C LEU A 123 15.88 -1.64 -8.21
N LYS A 124 16.46 -2.31 -9.24
CA LYS A 124 17.58 -1.77 -10.01
C LYS A 124 17.19 -1.25 -11.40
N GLU A 125 16.01 -1.61 -11.89
CA GLU A 125 15.55 -1.23 -13.23
C GLU A 125 14.27 -0.43 -13.22
N LEU A 126 13.17 -0.99 -12.68
CA LEU A 126 11.87 -0.30 -12.70
C LEU A 126 11.87 0.92 -11.80
N LEU A 127 12.39 0.82 -10.58
CA LEU A 127 12.35 1.91 -9.60
C LEU A 127 13.06 3.17 -10.11
N PRO A 128 14.31 3.13 -10.63
CA PRO A 128 14.96 4.29 -11.24
C PRO A 128 14.20 4.88 -12.42
N ASN A 129 13.51 4.03 -13.22
CA ASN A 129 12.67 4.52 -14.30
C ASN A 129 11.44 5.27 -13.79
N LEU A 130 10.80 4.80 -12.70
CA LEU A 130 9.66 5.50 -12.09
C LEU A 130 10.07 6.86 -11.52
N GLU A 131 11.24 6.95 -10.90
CA GLU A 131 11.82 8.21 -10.40
C GLU A 131 11.94 9.23 -11.52
N LYS A 132 12.48 8.82 -12.66
CA LYS A 132 12.68 9.68 -13.82
C LYS A 132 11.35 10.08 -14.49
N GLU A 133 10.45 9.12 -14.70
CA GLU A 133 9.27 9.33 -15.55
C GLU A 133 8.05 9.87 -14.79
N TYR A 134 7.95 9.65 -13.48
CA TYR A 134 6.73 9.94 -12.72
C TYR A 134 6.96 10.81 -11.47
N ALA A 135 8.08 11.53 -11.40
CA ALA A 135 8.42 12.35 -10.24
C ALA A 135 8.26 11.61 -8.90
N VAL A 136 8.67 10.35 -8.87
CA VAL A 136 8.70 9.54 -7.66
C VAL A 136 9.96 9.85 -6.88
N THR A 137 9.84 9.92 -5.56
CA THR A 137 10.98 10.22 -4.69
C THR A 137 12.07 9.14 -4.72
N ASP A 138 13.34 9.54 -4.66
CA ASP A 138 14.50 8.68 -4.38
C ASP A 138 14.83 8.61 -2.88
N ASN A 139 14.20 9.46 -2.06
CA ASN A 139 14.41 9.50 -0.63
C ASN A 139 13.78 8.31 0.07
N ARG A 140 14.60 7.44 0.68
CA ARG A 140 14.13 6.28 1.43
C ARG A 140 13.08 6.60 2.51
N ASN A 141 13.15 7.78 3.13
CA ASN A 141 12.22 8.19 4.18
C ASN A 141 10.80 8.50 3.67
N GLN A 142 10.61 8.44 2.36
CA GLN A 142 9.33 8.61 1.69
C GLN A 142 8.95 7.35 0.89
N ARG A 143 9.64 6.22 1.13
CA ARG A 143 9.38 4.95 0.45
C ARG A 143 8.96 3.88 1.43
N THR A 144 7.81 3.29 1.13
CA THR A 144 7.24 2.15 1.85
C THR A 144 7.26 0.91 0.96
N ILE A 145 7.72 -0.20 1.52
CA ILE A 145 7.51 -1.52 0.95
C ILE A 145 6.35 -2.19 1.68
N MET A 146 5.32 -2.57 0.95
CA MET A 146 4.12 -3.21 1.47
C MET A 146 3.83 -4.48 0.69
N GLY A 147 3.21 -5.47 1.31
CA GLY A 147 2.85 -6.67 0.58
C GLY A 147 1.86 -7.57 1.30
N PHE A 148 1.28 -8.50 0.53
CA PHE A 148 0.26 -9.44 0.99
C PHE A 148 0.74 -10.89 0.83
N SER A 149 0.51 -11.74 1.85
CA SER A 149 0.82 -13.18 1.80
C SER A 149 2.30 -13.43 1.49
N MET A 150 2.63 -14.05 0.36
CA MET A 150 4.01 -14.16 -0.12
C MET A 150 4.69 -12.77 -0.24
N GLY A 151 3.95 -11.76 -0.69
CA GLY A 151 4.43 -10.39 -0.75
C GLY A 151 4.63 -9.75 0.62
N ALA A 152 3.86 -10.16 1.62
CA ALA A 152 4.07 -9.73 3.01
C ALA A 152 5.41 -10.24 3.55
N ALA A 153 5.75 -11.50 3.29
CA ALA A 153 7.07 -12.03 3.59
C ALA A 153 8.17 -11.32 2.77
N GLY A 154 7.87 -11.00 1.50
CA GLY A 154 8.73 -10.21 0.64
C GLY A 154 8.98 -8.79 1.17
N SER A 155 7.96 -8.11 1.70
CA SER A 155 8.11 -6.78 2.28
C SER A 155 8.98 -6.79 3.54
N ILE A 156 8.85 -7.81 4.39
CA ILE A 156 9.73 -8.04 5.54
C ILE A 156 11.18 -8.22 5.07
N TYR A 157 11.40 -9.03 4.04
CA TYR A 157 12.71 -9.30 3.49
C TYR A 157 13.35 -8.07 2.84
N TRP A 158 12.63 -7.39 1.95
CA TRP A 158 13.16 -6.22 1.26
C TRP A 158 13.37 -5.04 2.20
N GLY A 159 12.48 -4.83 3.17
CA GLY A 159 12.62 -3.78 4.17
C GLY A 159 13.93 -3.90 4.96
N ALA A 160 14.30 -5.11 5.38
CA ALA A 160 15.54 -5.35 6.12
C ALA A 160 16.79 -5.38 5.23
N LYS A 161 16.68 -5.97 4.03
CA LYS A 161 17.81 -6.10 3.10
C LYS A 161 18.20 -4.77 2.47
N TYR A 162 17.22 -3.98 2.05
CA TYR A 162 17.38 -2.74 1.28
C TYR A 162 17.04 -1.49 2.11
N LEU A 163 17.68 -1.35 3.27
CA LEU A 163 17.53 -0.21 4.18
C LEU A 163 17.87 1.15 3.53
N SER A 164 18.66 1.14 2.46
CA SER A 164 18.95 2.35 1.67
C SER A 164 17.78 2.79 0.79
N LEU A 165 16.82 1.90 0.51
CA LEU A 165 15.69 2.18 -0.38
C LEU A 165 14.38 2.40 0.37
N PHE A 166 14.17 1.77 1.53
CA PHE A 166 12.92 1.80 2.27
C PHE A 166 13.15 2.16 3.74
N SER A 167 12.26 3.00 4.30
CA SER A 167 12.22 3.30 5.74
C SER A 167 11.03 2.67 6.44
N THR A 168 10.06 2.16 5.69
CA THR A 168 8.81 1.62 6.23
C THR A 168 8.47 0.30 5.56
N THR A 169 8.14 -0.70 6.36
CA THR A 169 7.64 -2.00 5.88
C THR A 169 6.27 -2.30 6.47
N VAL A 170 5.35 -2.74 5.61
CA VAL A 170 4.00 -3.16 6.00
C VAL A 170 3.75 -4.57 5.48
N SER A 171 3.48 -5.48 6.40
CA SER A 171 3.28 -6.90 6.11
C SER A 171 1.83 -7.30 6.38
N LEU A 172 1.12 -7.68 5.33
CA LEU A 172 -0.26 -8.14 5.39
C LEU A 172 -0.31 -9.67 5.30
N ASP A 173 -0.39 -10.34 6.46
CA ASP A 173 -0.56 -11.81 6.59
C ASP A 173 0.60 -12.65 6.03
N ALA A 174 1.84 -12.38 6.50
CA ALA A 174 3.06 -13.08 6.02
C ALA A 174 3.09 -14.58 6.33
N GLY A 175 2.35 -15.02 7.32
CA GLY A 175 2.37 -16.40 7.80
C GLY A 175 3.59 -16.80 8.62
N GLY A 176 3.57 -18.03 9.14
CA GLY A 176 4.57 -18.55 10.08
C GLY A 176 5.90 -18.99 9.47
N GLY A 177 6.06 -18.89 8.14
CA GLY A 177 7.28 -19.31 7.46
C GLY A 177 8.42 -18.28 7.44
N THR A 178 8.22 -17.11 8.07
CA THR A 178 9.26 -16.07 8.16
C THR A 178 10.09 -16.25 9.42
N SER A 179 11.40 -16.35 9.27
CA SER A 179 12.35 -16.49 10.38
C SER A 179 13.67 -15.81 10.05
N PHE A 180 14.38 -15.32 11.06
CA PHE A 180 15.75 -14.84 10.90
C PHE A 180 16.77 -15.74 11.64
N THR A 181 16.31 -16.71 12.43
CA THR A 181 17.15 -17.65 13.17
C THR A 181 17.23 -19.05 12.55
N ASP A 182 16.22 -19.44 11.77
CA ASP A 182 16.17 -20.75 11.10
C ASP A 182 16.51 -20.62 9.62
N PRO A 183 17.72 -21.05 9.18
CA PRO A 183 18.12 -21.01 7.77
C PRO A 183 17.27 -21.89 6.84
N LYS A 184 16.51 -22.85 7.40
CA LYS A 184 15.61 -23.73 6.66
C LYS A 184 14.21 -23.14 6.52
N ALA A 185 13.92 -22.03 7.17
CA ALA A 185 12.64 -21.36 7.06
C ALA A 185 12.35 -20.98 5.61
N ARG A 186 11.12 -21.14 5.17
CA ARG A 186 10.67 -20.80 3.80
C ARG A 186 11.03 -19.35 3.41
N ASN A 187 10.99 -18.45 4.37
CA ASN A 187 11.39 -17.06 4.20
C ASN A 187 12.42 -16.69 5.29
N TYR A 188 13.66 -17.15 5.09
CA TYR A 188 14.77 -16.82 5.97
C TYR A 188 15.27 -15.40 5.69
N VAL A 189 15.33 -14.56 6.72
CA VAL A 189 15.71 -13.15 6.64
C VAL A 189 16.79 -12.84 7.70
N PRO A 190 18.05 -13.25 7.45
CA PRO A 190 19.14 -13.09 8.42
C PRO A 190 19.46 -11.62 8.75
N GLU A 191 19.05 -10.69 7.90
CA GLU A 191 19.30 -9.27 8.06
C GLU A 191 18.78 -8.71 9.37
N TYR A 192 17.66 -9.24 9.91
CA TYR A 192 17.15 -8.82 11.21
C TYR A 192 18.15 -9.10 12.35
N GLY A 193 18.86 -10.23 12.31
CA GLY A 193 19.93 -10.55 13.24
C GLY A 193 21.21 -9.74 12.98
N THR A 194 21.68 -9.73 11.73
CA THR A 194 22.96 -9.15 11.36
C THR A 194 22.97 -7.61 11.33
N LYS A 195 21.80 -6.98 11.09
CA LYS A 195 21.64 -5.52 11.01
C LYS A 195 20.77 -4.95 12.12
N THR A 196 20.61 -5.66 13.24
CA THR A 196 19.67 -5.32 14.32
C THR A 196 19.72 -3.84 14.71
N LYS A 197 20.90 -3.31 15.05
CA LYS A 197 21.07 -1.92 15.49
C LYS A 197 20.64 -0.90 14.42
N THR A 198 20.88 -1.19 13.15
CA THR A 198 20.47 -0.33 12.04
C THR A 198 18.97 -0.37 11.86
N ILE A 199 18.37 -1.57 11.90
CA ILE A 199 16.93 -1.77 11.77
C ILE A 199 16.17 -1.07 12.90
N GLN A 200 16.62 -1.23 14.17
CA GLN A 200 16.04 -0.53 15.32
C GLN A 200 15.95 0.99 15.14
N LYS A 201 16.93 1.59 14.46
CA LYS A 201 17.03 3.05 14.30
C LYS A 201 16.34 3.58 13.04
N SER A 202 16.13 2.74 12.03
CA SER A 202 15.86 3.24 10.69
C SER A 202 14.75 2.53 9.92
N LEU A 203 14.17 1.45 10.44
CA LEU A 203 13.08 0.73 9.80
C LEU A 203 11.82 0.74 10.68
N ASN A 204 10.75 1.31 10.15
CA ASN A 204 9.42 1.27 10.78
C ASN A 204 8.70 0.01 10.29
N ILE A 205 8.17 -0.80 11.20
CA ILE A 205 7.58 -2.10 10.90
C ILE A 205 6.14 -2.14 11.37
N ARG A 206 5.22 -2.53 10.47
CA ARG A 206 3.84 -2.87 10.82
C ARG A 206 3.48 -4.25 10.32
N LEU A 207 2.93 -5.05 11.22
CA LEU A 207 2.45 -6.41 10.94
C LEU A 207 0.93 -6.43 11.11
N VAL A 208 0.21 -6.82 10.06
CA VAL A 208 -1.24 -7.05 10.09
C VAL A 208 -1.46 -8.54 9.90
N GLN A 209 -2.07 -9.18 10.89
CA GLN A 209 -2.37 -10.60 10.87
C GLN A 209 -3.86 -10.84 10.60
N GLY A 210 -4.13 -11.56 9.53
CA GLY A 210 -5.46 -12.07 9.18
C GLY A 210 -5.64 -13.53 9.59
N ALA A 211 -5.60 -14.44 8.62
CA ALA A 211 -5.76 -15.86 8.84
C ALA A 211 -4.46 -16.56 9.26
N LEU A 212 -3.31 -16.08 8.79
CA LEU A 212 -2.02 -16.71 9.02
C LEU A 212 -1.38 -16.24 10.33
N ASN A 213 -0.55 -17.09 10.92
CA ASN A 213 0.08 -16.82 12.21
C ASN A 213 1.49 -16.24 12.02
N THR A 214 1.77 -15.08 12.63
CA THR A 214 3.07 -14.41 12.60
C THR A 214 3.80 -14.43 13.95
N ARG A 215 3.31 -15.20 14.94
CA ARG A 215 3.81 -15.21 16.31
C ARG A 215 5.33 -15.43 16.42
N ASN A 216 5.86 -16.41 15.69
CA ASN A 216 7.30 -16.70 15.74
C ASN A 216 8.14 -15.50 15.29
N PHE A 217 7.71 -14.80 14.24
CA PHE A 217 8.40 -13.61 13.78
C PHE A 217 8.29 -12.45 14.79
N GLN A 218 7.12 -12.26 15.41
CA GLN A 218 6.92 -11.26 16.46
C GLN A 218 7.80 -11.54 17.68
N GLN A 219 7.85 -12.79 18.15
CA GLN A 219 8.73 -13.20 19.26
C GLN A 219 10.19 -12.91 18.93
N SER A 220 10.57 -13.17 17.70
CA SER A 220 11.92 -12.93 17.20
C SER A 220 12.27 -11.44 17.20
N LEU A 221 11.37 -10.56 16.74
CA LEU A 221 11.54 -9.10 16.82
C LEU A 221 11.68 -8.65 18.29
N GLY A 222 10.85 -9.19 19.19
CA GLY A 222 10.91 -8.91 20.62
C GLY A 222 12.26 -9.30 21.24
N MET A 223 12.81 -10.47 20.93
CA MET A 223 14.14 -10.90 21.39
C MET A 223 15.26 -9.94 20.94
N LEU A 224 15.13 -9.39 19.73
CA LEU A 224 16.08 -8.39 19.21
C LEU A 224 15.77 -6.96 19.64
N LYS A 225 14.74 -6.74 20.45
CA LYS A 225 14.27 -5.41 20.85
C LYS A 225 14.04 -4.48 19.66
N ILE A 226 13.49 -5.03 18.57
CA ILE A 226 13.09 -4.27 17.39
C ILE A 226 11.62 -3.90 17.57
N ASP A 227 11.33 -2.60 17.54
CA ASP A 227 9.97 -2.08 17.66
C ASP A 227 9.15 -2.36 16.41
N TYR A 228 7.88 -2.69 16.59
CA TYR A 228 6.92 -2.88 15.52
C TYR A 228 5.50 -2.56 15.99
N GLU A 229 4.65 -2.10 15.09
CA GLU A 229 3.21 -2.06 15.32
C GLU A 229 2.57 -3.37 14.86
N TYR A 230 1.63 -3.88 15.65
CA TYR A 230 0.93 -5.12 15.36
C TYR A 230 -0.58 -4.93 15.40
N GLU A 231 -1.24 -5.51 14.41
CA GLU A 231 -2.70 -5.55 14.29
C GLU A 231 -3.18 -6.98 14.05
N GLN A 232 -4.06 -7.48 14.90
CA GLN A 232 -4.77 -8.73 14.68
C GLN A 232 -6.19 -8.41 14.21
N LEU A 233 -6.58 -8.87 13.03
CA LEU A 233 -7.96 -8.77 12.58
C LEU A 233 -8.92 -9.49 13.54
N PRO A 234 -10.11 -8.94 13.81
CA PRO A 234 -11.10 -9.56 14.68
C PRO A 234 -11.38 -11.02 14.30
N ARG A 235 -11.54 -11.89 15.30
CA ARG A 235 -11.80 -13.31 15.08
C ARG A 235 -13.30 -13.63 14.99
N GLU A 236 -14.13 -12.82 15.61
CA GLU A 236 -15.58 -13.01 15.62
C GLU A 236 -16.23 -12.45 14.36
N ILE A 237 -17.16 -13.19 13.78
CA ILE A 237 -17.85 -12.80 12.55
C ILE A 237 -18.72 -11.56 12.75
N SER A 238 -19.26 -11.38 13.96
CA SER A 238 -20.07 -10.23 14.37
C SER A 238 -19.33 -8.88 14.30
N ASN A 239 -18.01 -8.92 14.21
CA ASN A 239 -17.20 -7.69 14.02
C ASN A 239 -17.23 -7.16 12.57
N TYR A 240 -17.85 -7.90 11.64
CA TYR A 240 -17.88 -7.54 10.24
C TYR A 240 -19.28 -7.22 9.77
N THR A 241 -19.45 -6.08 9.11
CA THR A 241 -20.73 -5.67 8.51
C THR A 241 -20.99 -6.41 7.20
N THR A 242 -22.25 -6.52 6.83
CA THR A 242 -22.63 -7.06 5.50
C THR A 242 -21.93 -6.26 4.41
N GLY A 243 -21.30 -6.96 3.46
CA GLY A 243 -20.52 -6.35 2.38
C GLY A 243 -19.04 -6.15 2.70
N SER A 244 -18.60 -6.39 3.95
CA SER A 244 -17.16 -6.40 4.29
C SER A 244 -16.38 -7.38 3.41
N SER A 245 -15.19 -6.97 2.97
CA SER A 245 -14.25 -7.83 2.25
C SER A 245 -13.69 -8.96 3.12
N CYS A 246 -13.93 -8.91 4.44
CA CYS A 246 -13.55 -9.94 5.39
C CYS A 246 -14.52 -11.12 5.46
N LEU A 247 -15.65 -11.02 4.79
CA LEU A 247 -16.62 -12.10 4.66
C LEU A 247 -16.50 -12.78 3.30
N SER A 248 -16.74 -14.09 3.26
CA SER A 248 -16.77 -14.83 2.01
C SER A 248 -17.96 -14.38 1.15
N ARG A 249 -17.71 -14.05 -0.10
CA ARG A 249 -18.77 -13.69 -1.06
C ARG A 249 -19.72 -14.86 -1.36
N LYS A 250 -19.24 -16.10 -1.22
CA LYS A 250 -20.04 -17.33 -1.46
C LYS A 250 -20.87 -17.72 -0.24
N ASP A 251 -20.40 -17.40 0.94
CA ASP A 251 -21.05 -17.74 2.21
C ASP A 251 -20.71 -16.64 3.24
N PRO A 252 -21.56 -15.61 3.40
CA PRO A 252 -21.32 -14.52 4.33
C PRO A 252 -21.24 -14.94 5.81
N THR A 253 -21.61 -16.17 6.14
CA THR A 253 -21.40 -16.74 7.48
C THR A 253 -19.96 -17.19 7.72
N LYS A 254 -19.11 -17.12 6.71
CA LYS A 254 -17.70 -17.51 6.78
C LYS A 254 -16.78 -16.32 6.58
N LYS A 255 -15.74 -16.28 7.38
CA LYS A 255 -14.67 -15.28 7.29
C LYS A 255 -13.72 -15.57 6.14
N PHE A 256 -13.23 -14.50 5.50
CA PHE A 256 -12.20 -14.54 4.48
C PHE A 256 -11.06 -13.57 4.83
N LEU A 257 -10.37 -13.83 5.95
CA LEU A 257 -9.38 -12.93 6.52
C LEU A 257 -8.05 -12.92 5.76
N HIS A 258 -7.75 -13.92 4.94
CA HIS A 258 -6.59 -13.92 4.03
C HIS A 258 -6.93 -13.19 2.73
N ASN A 259 -7.15 -11.90 2.83
CA ASN A 259 -7.63 -11.05 1.75
C ASN A 259 -7.07 -9.62 1.92
N PRO A 260 -6.31 -9.08 0.94
CA PRO A 260 -5.71 -7.76 1.07
C PRO A 260 -6.76 -6.63 1.20
N ALA A 261 -7.93 -6.75 0.58
CA ALA A 261 -9.02 -5.80 0.78
C ALA A 261 -9.50 -5.79 2.23
N CYS A 262 -9.76 -6.96 2.82
CA CYS A 262 -10.10 -7.09 4.23
C CYS A 262 -9.05 -6.46 5.15
N MET A 263 -7.77 -6.69 4.87
CA MET A 263 -6.68 -6.23 5.72
C MET A 263 -6.43 -4.72 5.65
N THR A 264 -7.00 -4.05 4.68
CA THR A 264 -6.85 -2.61 4.48
C THR A 264 -8.14 -1.83 4.64
N GLU A 265 -9.29 -2.48 4.89
CA GLU A 265 -10.56 -1.80 5.14
C GLU A 265 -10.77 -1.43 6.62
N GLY A 266 -11.78 -0.66 6.90
CA GLY A 266 -12.22 -0.31 8.26
C GLY A 266 -11.14 0.35 9.12
N SER A 267 -11.32 0.28 10.43
CA SER A 267 -10.45 0.96 11.39
C SER A 267 -9.00 0.43 11.41
N TRP A 268 -8.80 -0.87 11.15
CA TRP A 268 -7.45 -1.44 11.08
C TRP A 268 -6.71 -1.02 9.79
N GLY A 269 -7.45 -0.84 8.70
CA GLY A 269 -6.92 -0.24 7.47
C GLY A 269 -6.54 1.21 7.68
N GLU A 270 -7.40 2.02 8.30
CA GLU A 270 -7.08 3.40 8.66
C GLU A 270 -5.81 3.51 9.51
N ARG A 271 -5.63 2.62 10.50
CA ARG A 271 -4.39 2.56 11.30
C ARG A 271 -3.18 2.22 10.44
N THR A 272 -3.33 1.36 9.44
CA THR A 272 -2.25 1.04 8.50
C THR A 272 -1.86 2.25 7.66
N TRP A 273 -2.83 2.98 7.11
CA TRP A 273 -2.57 4.19 6.33
C TRP A 273 -1.97 5.31 7.18
N SER A 274 -2.50 5.52 8.39
CA SER A 274 -1.95 6.49 9.35
C SER A 274 -0.52 6.15 9.79
N PHE A 275 -0.20 4.85 9.93
CA PHE A 275 1.16 4.41 10.20
C PHE A 275 2.12 4.77 9.07
N ILE A 276 1.73 4.55 7.82
CA ILE A 276 2.54 4.92 6.66
C ILE A 276 2.74 6.44 6.62
N GLU A 277 1.69 7.23 6.77
CA GLU A 277 1.78 8.70 6.77
C GLU A 277 2.69 9.24 7.87
N LYS A 278 2.51 8.78 9.11
CA LYS A 278 3.31 9.15 10.29
C LYS A 278 4.81 8.93 10.06
N ASN A 279 5.15 7.84 9.34
CA ASN A 279 6.54 7.44 9.10
C ASN A 279 7.10 7.97 7.76
N THR A 280 6.33 8.75 7.01
CA THR A 280 6.74 9.39 5.77
C THR A 280 7.22 10.80 6.03
N LYS A 281 8.51 11.05 5.90
CA LYS A 281 9.09 12.39 6.10
C LYS A 281 8.91 13.23 4.84
N ARG A 282 7.75 13.89 4.69
CA ARG A 282 7.50 14.78 3.56
C ARG A 282 8.45 16.00 3.61
N VAL A 283 8.95 16.41 2.45
CA VAL A 283 9.64 17.71 2.32
C VAL A 283 8.56 18.79 2.52
N LYS A 284 8.81 19.71 3.43
CA LYS A 284 7.94 20.87 3.69
C LYS A 284 8.13 21.93 2.61
#